data_46c4db559bb34262930ce75edc35542f
#
_entry.id   46c4db559bb34262930ce75edc35542f
#
_cell.length_a   1.000
_cell.length_b   1.000
_cell.length_c   1.000
_cell.angle_alpha   90.00
_cell.angle_beta   90.00
_cell.angle_gamma   90.00
#
_symmetry.space_group_name_H-M   'P 1'
#
loop_
_entity.id
_entity.type
_entity.pdbx_description
1 polymer ?
#
loop_
_entity_poly.entity_id
_entity_poly.type
_entity_poly.pdbx_seq_one_letter_code
_entity_poly.pdbx_strand_id
1 'polypeptide(L)'
;MRLIAHLLPLLLAGILPSYAKDEATTITSAGDGALVLTGSITTSISEATLPTGDYLSYTSTITLSNDHTTGTSTRVGVSTITDASSSGNATATTTSSRSSTSSNSVTLLVGGGHHTMNGTANATSTSTTSATSTPVVNTQPCNGYSDFCSRKYSNITMVAAHNSPFVKPGNAAANQAYKVTDQLNDGIRMLQFQTHLINGTLYLCHTSCEMLNVGTLEDYLTTVTTWIKTHPYDVVTILIGNYDYVDPGNFTAPVQNSGLMDYVWTPPKIPMALDDWPTLSNMILSGKRAVVFMDYQANQTAYPWLMDEFSQMWETPFSPTDAAFPCTEQRPPDLSVQDAKNRMYMANHNLNLDVSIGSISLLIPNTAMLNQTNAVSGYASLGRMAENCTDTWGRPPNFLLVDYYNYGNFNGSVFAVAAEMNNVTYSGTCCGTASAAPIVLPGPSMLGTLFVVVGVSLVGWMF
;
A
#
# COMPACT_ATOMS: atom_id res chain seq x y z
N MET A 1 -17.73 35.42 -3.83
CA MET A 1 -17.10 36.50 -3.06
C MET A 1 -17.88 36.95 -1.81
N ARG A 2 -19.20 36.97 -1.78
CA ARG A 2 -19.97 37.29 -0.57
C ARG A 2 -20.06 36.15 0.46
N LEU A 3 -19.93 34.90 0.06
CA LEU A 3 -19.96 33.75 0.98
C LEU A 3 -18.71 33.68 1.87
N ILE A 4 -17.56 34.10 1.36
CA ILE A 4 -16.27 34.06 2.08
C ILE A 4 -16.26 35.02 3.28
N ALA A 5 -16.97 36.15 3.17
CA ALA A 5 -17.05 37.16 4.25
C ALA A 5 -17.90 36.70 5.46
N HIS A 6 -18.76 35.71 5.29
CA HIS A 6 -19.63 35.21 6.36
C HIS A 6 -19.08 33.99 7.12
N LEU A 7 -18.05 33.31 6.61
CA LEU A 7 -17.44 32.15 7.27
C LEU A 7 -16.37 32.52 8.30
N LEU A 8 -15.73 33.66 8.14
CA LEU A 8 -14.68 34.12 9.07
C LEU A 8 -15.18 34.40 10.51
N PRO A 9 -16.42 34.92 10.73
CA PRO A 9 -16.94 35.09 12.08
C PRO A 9 -17.42 33.82 12.76
N LEU A 10 -17.71 32.75 12.02
CA LEU A 10 -18.22 31.48 12.58
C LEU A 10 -17.15 30.66 13.30
N LEU A 11 -15.88 30.91 13.03
CA LEU A 11 -14.77 30.31 13.76
C LEU A 11 -14.52 30.92 15.14
N LEU A 12 -15.19 32.03 15.47
CA LEU A 12 -15.00 32.79 16.72
C LEU A 12 -16.27 32.92 17.62
N ALA A 13 -17.42 32.48 17.13
CA ALA A 13 -18.66 32.60 17.91
C ALA A 13 -19.19 31.23 18.30
N GLY A 14 -18.97 30.85 19.55
CA GLY A 14 -19.61 29.71 20.17
C GLY A 14 -21.13 29.86 20.22
N ILE A 15 -21.81 28.73 19.97
CA ILE A 15 -23.13 28.30 20.44
C ILE A 15 -24.30 29.25 20.16
N LEU A 16 -25.03 29.01 19.09
CA LEU A 16 -26.47 29.23 19.02
C LEU A 16 -27.13 27.99 18.38
N PRO A 17 -28.21 27.44 18.95
CA PRO A 17 -28.93 26.35 18.31
C PRO A 17 -29.74 26.93 17.15
N SER A 18 -29.36 26.65 15.91
CA SER A 18 -30.19 26.92 14.77
C SER A 18 -31.04 25.69 14.47
N TYR A 19 -32.35 25.86 14.48
CA TYR A 19 -33.27 24.93 13.86
C TYR A 19 -32.89 24.84 12.36
N ALA A 20 -32.18 23.80 11.96
CA ALA A 20 -31.92 23.51 10.57
C ALA A 20 -33.19 22.97 9.94
N LYS A 21 -33.72 23.71 8.96
CA LYS A 21 -34.66 23.17 8.01
C LYS A 21 -33.88 22.19 7.12
N ASP A 22 -34.33 20.94 7.03
CA ASP A 22 -33.74 19.94 6.14
C ASP A 22 -33.84 20.45 4.69
N GLU A 23 -32.81 21.11 4.21
CA GLU A 23 -32.65 21.35 2.79
C GLU A 23 -32.06 20.09 2.14
N ALA A 24 -32.77 19.54 1.17
CA ALA A 24 -32.32 18.36 0.46
C ALA A 24 -30.97 18.63 -0.22
N THR A 25 -29.97 17.86 0.15
CA THR A 25 -28.67 17.90 -0.50
C THR A 25 -28.77 17.28 -1.89
N THR A 26 -28.38 18.02 -2.92
CA THR A 26 -28.41 17.55 -4.31
C THR A 26 -26.99 17.37 -4.81
N ILE A 27 -26.70 16.19 -5.35
CA ILE A 27 -25.44 15.86 -6.02
C ILE A 27 -25.68 15.95 -7.52
N THR A 28 -24.96 16.81 -8.21
CA THR A 28 -24.99 16.89 -9.68
C THR A 28 -23.58 16.81 -10.25
N SER A 29 -23.41 16.01 -11.29
CA SER A 29 -22.16 15.94 -12.05
C SER A 29 -22.14 17.06 -13.10
N ALA A 30 -21.13 17.92 -13.03
CA ALA A 30 -20.86 18.87 -14.12
C ALA A 30 -20.08 18.15 -15.24
N GLY A 31 -20.29 18.56 -16.50
CA GLY A 31 -19.75 17.86 -17.67
C GLY A 31 -18.22 17.82 -17.81
N ASP A 32 -17.49 18.47 -16.90
CA ASP A 32 -16.01 18.42 -16.78
C ASP A 32 -15.53 17.45 -15.69
N GLY A 33 -16.43 16.66 -15.10
CA GLY A 33 -16.16 15.75 -14.01
C GLY A 33 -16.03 16.43 -12.65
N ALA A 34 -16.48 17.68 -12.50
CA ALA A 34 -16.59 18.34 -11.21
C ALA A 34 -17.86 17.85 -10.49
N LEU A 35 -17.72 17.49 -9.21
CA LEU A 35 -18.85 17.21 -8.35
C LEU A 35 -19.33 18.51 -7.71
N VAL A 36 -20.59 18.87 -7.93
CA VAL A 36 -21.20 20.05 -7.32
C VAL A 36 -22.11 19.59 -6.18
N LEU A 37 -21.74 19.95 -4.95
CA LEU A 37 -22.52 19.73 -3.75
C LEU A 37 -23.17 21.06 -3.34
N THR A 38 -24.48 21.04 -3.13
CA THR A 38 -25.23 22.20 -2.62
C THR A 38 -25.83 21.87 -1.27
N GLY A 39 -25.58 22.71 -0.28
CA GLY A 39 -26.07 22.54 1.08
C GLY A 39 -25.25 23.35 2.09
N SER A 40 -25.56 23.21 3.37
CA SER A 40 -24.77 23.82 4.44
C SER A 40 -23.52 22.96 4.70
N ILE A 41 -22.34 23.59 4.67
CA ILE A 41 -21.07 22.92 4.91
C ILE A 41 -20.73 23.04 6.40
N THR A 42 -20.48 21.89 7.04
CA THR A 42 -19.90 21.83 8.38
C THR A 42 -18.64 21.00 8.33
N THR A 43 -17.61 21.39 9.08
CA THR A 43 -16.41 20.58 9.28
C THR A 43 -16.42 20.08 10.70
N SER A 44 -16.23 18.78 10.88
CA SER A 44 -16.09 18.15 12.20
C SER A 44 -14.79 17.35 12.27
N ILE A 45 -14.24 17.25 13.46
CA ILE A 45 -13.21 16.26 13.77
C ILE A 45 -13.98 15.09 14.38
N SER A 46 -14.37 14.14 13.55
CA SER A 46 -14.98 12.88 14.00
C SER A 46 -14.04 11.74 13.65
N GLU A 47 -13.89 10.77 14.55
CA GLU A 47 -13.24 9.52 14.17
C GLU A 47 -14.06 8.87 13.06
N ALA A 48 -13.40 8.48 11.99
CA ALA A 48 -14.04 7.69 10.94
C ALA A 48 -14.60 6.41 11.58
N THR A 49 -15.86 6.09 11.30
CA THR A 49 -16.43 4.82 11.73
C THR A 49 -15.64 3.69 11.10
N LEU A 50 -15.25 2.71 11.94
CA LEU A 50 -14.61 1.49 11.46
C LEU A 50 -15.46 0.88 10.33
N PRO A 51 -14.85 0.54 9.19
CA PRO A 51 -15.54 -0.24 8.19
C PRO A 51 -16.03 -1.55 8.82
N THR A 52 -17.33 -1.82 8.68
CA THR A 52 -17.99 -3.02 9.23
C THR A 52 -17.83 -4.20 8.28
N GLY A 53 -16.66 -4.35 7.63
CA GLY A 53 -16.37 -5.51 6.78
C GLY A 53 -16.22 -6.79 7.61
N ASP A 54 -16.56 -7.92 6.99
CA ASP A 54 -16.30 -9.22 7.59
C ASP A 54 -14.80 -9.51 7.52
N TYR A 55 -14.11 -9.37 8.65
CA TYR A 55 -12.70 -9.73 8.76
C TYR A 55 -12.56 -11.25 8.84
N LEU A 56 -11.70 -11.82 7.97
CA LEU A 56 -11.45 -13.25 7.98
C LEU A 56 -10.58 -13.63 9.19
N SER A 57 -10.93 -14.74 9.83
CA SER A 57 -10.22 -15.28 10.95
C SER A 57 -9.74 -16.71 10.66
N TYR A 58 -8.46 -16.98 10.88
CA TYR A 58 -7.84 -18.27 10.63
C TYR A 58 -7.46 -18.93 11.97
N THR A 59 -8.16 -19.99 12.32
CA THR A 59 -7.90 -20.77 13.55
C THR A 59 -6.76 -21.77 13.40
N SER A 60 -6.30 -22.03 12.18
CA SER A 60 -5.19 -22.92 11.86
C SER A 60 -4.47 -22.46 10.61
N THR A 61 -3.22 -22.90 10.44
CA THR A 61 -2.46 -22.66 9.22
C THR A 61 -2.97 -23.53 8.07
N ILE A 62 -3.25 -22.91 6.94
CA ILE A 62 -3.65 -23.58 5.69
C ILE A 62 -2.44 -23.57 4.74
N THR A 63 -2.00 -24.75 4.30
CA THR A 63 -0.97 -24.85 3.25
C THR A 63 -1.60 -24.65 1.89
N LEU A 64 -1.01 -23.76 1.07
CA LEU A 64 -1.47 -23.48 -0.28
C LEU A 64 -0.66 -24.32 -1.29
N SER A 65 -1.34 -24.92 -2.28
CA SER A 65 -0.66 -25.64 -3.36
C SER A 65 -0.24 -24.64 -4.45
N ASN A 66 1.03 -24.73 -4.88
CA ASN A 66 1.59 -23.89 -5.95
C ASN A 66 1.27 -24.40 -7.36
N ASP A 67 0.30 -25.31 -7.53
CA ASP A 67 -0.07 -25.82 -8.84
C ASP A 67 -0.86 -24.79 -9.66
N HIS A 68 -0.14 -23.97 -10.40
CA HIS A 68 -0.67 -23.09 -11.45
C HIS A 68 -0.92 -23.89 -12.75
N THR A 69 -1.58 -25.02 -12.71
CA THR A 69 -2.08 -25.68 -13.92
C THR A 69 -3.55 -25.31 -14.13
N THR A 70 -3.77 -24.50 -15.15
CA THR A 70 -5.01 -24.28 -15.92
C THR A 70 -6.28 -24.95 -15.41
N GLY A 71 -7.20 -24.09 -15.00
CA GLY A 71 -8.62 -24.27 -14.76
C GLY A 71 -9.26 -25.62 -15.01
N THR A 72 -9.39 -26.42 -13.97
CA THR A 72 -10.49 -27.35 -13.82
C THR A 72 -10.78 -27.43 -12.32
N SER A 73 -11.97 -26.99 -11.94
CA SER A 73 -12.47 -27.03 -10.58
C SER A 73 -12.50 -28.47 -10.06
N THR A 74 -11.54 -28.82 -9.25
CA THR A 74 -11.60 -30.02 -8.43
C THR A 74 -11.61 -29.60 -6.96
N ARG A 75 -12.72 -29.84 -6.28
CA ARG A 75 -12.83 -29.64 -4.83
C ARG A 75 -11.73 -30.40 -4.13
N VAL A 76 -10.77 -29.68 -3.54
CA VAL A 76 -9.79 -30.26 -2.62
C VAL A 76 -10.44 -30.30 -1.25
N GLY A 77 -10.60 -31.50 -0.74
CA GLY A 77 -11.13 -31.76 0.60
C GLY A 77 -10.21 -31.20 1.66
N VAL A 78 -10.80 -30.57 2.65
CA VAL A 78 -10.12 -30.11 3.87
C VAL A 78 -9.62 -31.37 4.60
N SER A 79 -8.30 -31.58 4.59
CA SER A 79 -7.67 -32.61 5.41
C SER A 79 -7.10 -31.96 6.67
N THR A 80 -7.75 -32.19 7.79
CA THR A 80 -7.19 -31.96 9.12
C THR A 80 -6.06 -32.97 9.34
N ILE A 81 -4.82 -32.51 9.46
CA ILE A 81 -3.70 -33.39 9.84
C ILE A 81 -3.51 -33.29 11.34
N THR A 82 -3.91 -34.36 12.03
CA THR A 82 -3.45 -34.67 13.41
C THR A 82 -2.08 -35.32 13.29
N ASP A 83 -1.14 -34.93 14.18
CA ASP A 83 0.19 -35.48 14.28
C ASP A 83 0.17 -37.00 14.41
N ALA A 84 0.91 -37.67 13.52
CA ALA A 84 1.41 -39.02 13.77
C ALA A 84 2.73 -39.25 13.03
N SER A 85 3.79 -39.42 13.79
CA SER A 85 5.12 -39.81 13.37
C SER A 85 5.14 -41.21 12.73
N SER A 86 5.71 -41.37 11.53
CA SER A 86 6.37 -42.62 11.15
C SER A 86 7.33 -42.44 9.98
N SER A 87 8.49 -43.08 10.14
CA SER A 87 9.62 -43.16 9.23
C SER A 87 9.31 -43.99 7.97
N GLY A 88 9.78 -43.51 6.80
CA GLY A 88 9.77 -44.29 5.57
C GLY A 88 10.82 -43.81 4.58
N ASN A 89 11.78 -44.68 4.32
CA ASN A 89 12.92 -44.53 3.44
C ASN A 89 12.47 -44.62 1.95
N ALA A 90 12.84 -43.69 1.10
CA ALA A 90 12.71 -43.85 -0.37
C ALA A 90 13.94 -43.31 -1.10
N THR A 91 14.56 -44.19 -1.86
CA THR A 91 15.74 -44.03 -2.67
C THR A 91 15.40 -43.26 -3.96
N ALA A 92 16.12 -42.20 -4.26
CA ALA A 92 16.01 -41.47 -5.53
C ALA A 92 17.23 -41.72 -6.43
N THR A 93 16.96 -42.14 -7.66
CA THR A 93 17.95 -42.37 -8.72
C THR A 93 18.15 -41.08 -9.51
N THR A 94 19.40 -40.62 -9.60
CA THR A 94 19.80 -39.47 -10.42
C THR A 94 20.18 -39.86 -11.83
N THR A 95 19.63 -39.19 -12.84
CA THR A 95 20.13 -39.21 -14.20
C THR A 95 20.59 -37.82 -14.60
N SER A 96 21.87 -37.69 -14.92
CA SER A 96 22.49 -36.44 -15.37
C SER A 96 22.49 -36.36 -16.92
N SER A 97 22.07 -35.21 -17.45
CA SER A 97 22.40 -34.86 -18.84
C SER A 97 23.01 -33.47 -18.91
N ARG A 98 24.21 -33.40 -19.47
CA ARG A 98 24.97 -32.19 -19.81
C ARG A 98 24.47 -31.60 -21.11
N SER A 99 24.37 -30.28 -21.20
CA SER A 99 24.59 -29.58 -22.46
C SER A 99 25.00 -28.10 -22.23
N SER A 100 25.86 -27.69 -23.08
CA SER A 100 26.85 -26.68 -23.32
C SER A 100 26.42 -25.19 -23.21
N THR A 101 27.31 -24.45 -22.57
CA THR A 101 27.84 -23.08 -22.81
C THR A 101 27.12 -22.08 -23.70
N SER A 102 26.66 -20.99 -23.03
CA SER A 102 26.81 -19.64 -23.55
C SER A 102 27.15 -18.71 -22.39
N SER A 103 28.21 -17.92 -22.56
CA SER A 103 28.71 -16.97 -21.55
C SER A 103 27.88 -15.73 -21.51
N ASN A 104 26.92 -15.67 -20.58
CA ASN A 104 26.28 -14.42 -20.14
C ASN A 104 26.87 -14.08 -18.79
N SER A 105 27.29 -12.83 -18.62
CA SER A 105 27.72 -12.29 -17.32
C SER A 105 26.57 -12.40 -16.31
N VAL A 106 26.67 -13.38 -15.42
CA VAL A 106 25.69 -13.59 -14.35
C VAL A 106 26.03 -12.62 -13.24
N THR A 107 25.18 -11.62 -13.04
CA THR A 107 25.21 -10.82 -11.81
C THR A 107 24.72 -11.72 -10.67
N LEU A 108 25.63 -12.08 -9.76
CA LEU A 108 25.34 -13.01 -8.67
C LEU A 108 24.67 -12.25 -7.52
N LEU A 109 23.38 -12.42 -7.35
CA LEU A 109 22.67 -12.09 -6.11
C LEU A 109 22.95 -13.21 -5.10
N VAL A 110 23.78 -12.95 -4.08
CA VAL A 110 24.08 -13.92 -3.03
C VAL A 110 22.95 -13.87 -2.00
N GLY A 111 22.03 -14.84 -2.07
CA GLY A 111 21.10 -15.13 -0.98
C GLY A 111 21.86 -15.77 0.17
N GLY A 112 21.85 -15.15 1.36
CA GLY A 112 22.46 -15.69 2.57
C GLY A 112 21.68 -16.90 3.09
N GLY A 113 21.98 -18.09 2.59
CA GLY A 113 21.51 -19.35 3.15
C GLY A 113 22.64 -20.02 3.94
N HIS A 114 22.50 -20.09 5.26
CA HIS A 114 23.35 -20.92 6.09
C HIS A 114 23.04 -22.40 5.82
N HIS A 115 23.86 -23.06 5.00
CA HIS A 115 23.90 -24.51 4.97
C HIS A 115 24.96 -25.01 5.96
N THR A 116 24.54 -25.53 7.10
CA THR A 116 25.40 -26.35 7.95
C THR A 116 25.54 -27.72 7.28
N MET A 117 26.67 -27.96 6.65
CA MET A 117 27.08 -29.30 6.21
C MET A 117 27.87 -29.94 7.34
N ASN A 118 27.26 -30.91 8.04
CA ASN A 118 27.98 -31.82 8.91
C ASN A 118 28.39 -33.03 8.07
N GLY A 119 29.63 -33.07 7.64
CA GLY A 119 30.21 -34.20 6.91
C GLY A 119 31.62 -34.47 7.37
N THR A 120 31.78 -35.50 8.16
CA THR A 120 33.09 -36.06 8.57
C THR A 120 33.71 -36.80 7.37
N ALA A 121 34.70 -36.23 6.78
CA ALA A 121 35.56 -36.97 5.83
C ALA A 121 37.03 -36.68 6.14
N ASN A 122 37.74 -37.71 6.47
CA ASN A 122 39.18 -37.77 6.73
C ASN A 122 39.93 -37.56 5.37
N ALA A 123 40.71 -36.51 5.23
CA ALA A 123 41.58 -36.32 4.09
C ALA A 123 42.87 -35.59 4.48
N THR A 124 43.94 -36.16 4.09
CA THR A 124 45.34 -35.85 4.26
C THR A 124 45.71 -34.41 3.89
N SER A 125 46.43 -33.76 4.80
CA SER A 125 46.93 -32.41 4.69
C SER A 125 47.85 -32.16 3.49
N THR A 126 47.45 -31.26 2.61
CA THR A 126 48.37 -30.52 1.73
C THR A 126 48.16 -29.03 2.02
N SER A 127 49.22 -28.37 2.49
CA SER A 127 49.20 -26.94 2.82
C SER A 127 48.96 -26.10 1.58
N THR A 128 47.75 -25.57 1.45
CA THR A 128 47.44 -24.55 0.46
C THR A 128 47.18 -23.24 1.21
N THR A 129 47.94 -22.23 0.86
CA THR A 129 47.81 -20.84 1.31
C THR A 129 46.35 -20.41 1.31
N SER A 130 45.81 -20.08 2.50
CA SER A 130 44.46 -19.50 2.65
C SER A 130 44.43 -18.15 1.95
N ALA A 131 43.92 -18.13 0.73
CA ALA A 131 43.43 -16.90 0.15
C ALA A 131 42.25 -16.44 0.99
N THR A 132 42.42 -15.37 1.75
CA THR A 132 41.34 -14.68 2.44
C THR A 132 40.35 -14.22 1.36
N SER A 133 39.29 -14.99 1.14
CA SER A 133 38.21 -14.58 0.25
C SER A 133 37.54 -13.35 0.87
N THR A 134 37.79 -12.20 0.30
CA THR A 134 37.02 -10.99 0.59
C THR A 134 35.55 -11.36 0.37
N PRO A 135 34.66 -11.13 1.35
CA PRO A 135 33.23 -11.42 1.16
C PRO A 135 32.75 -10.66 -0.08
N VAL A 136 32.08 -11.38 -0.99
CA VAL A 136 31.46 -10.77 -2.17
C VAL A 136 30.32 -9.90 -1.66
N VAL A 137 30.52 -8.60 -1.71
CA VAL A 137 29.48 -7.63 -1.34
C VAL A 137 28.54 -7.51 -2.53
N ASN A 138 27.22 -7.70 -2.29
CA ASN A 138 26.21 -7.45 -3.30
C ASN A 138 26.16 -5.95 -3.59
N THR A 139 26.45 -5.57 -4.84
CA THR A 139 26.41 -4.17 -5.29
C THR A 139 25.10 -3.81 -6.01
N GLN A 140 24.29 -4.82 -6.36
CA GLN A 140 22.99 -4.60 -7.01
C GLN A 140 21.91 -4.31 -5.95
N PRO A 141 21.28 -3.12 -5.98
CA PRO A 141 20.24 -2.79 -4.99
C PRO A 141 18.93 -3.57 -5.23
N CYS A 142 18.24 -3.88 -4.13
CA CYS A 142 16.87 -4.36 -4.12
C CYS A 142 15.99 -3.26 -3.51
N ASN A 143 14.94 -2.83 -4.20
CA ASN A 143 14.16 -1.65 -3.82
C ASN A 143 15.04 -0.43 -3.49
N GLY A 144 16.10 -0.21 -4.27
CA GLY A 144 17.00 0.93 -4.13
C GLY A 144 18.15 0.76 -3.13
N TYR A 145 18.20 -0.30 -2.32
CA TYR A 145 19.23 -0.52 -1.30
C TYR A 145 19.81 -1.93 -1.38
N SER A 146 21.14 -2.04 -1.41
CA SER A 146 21.81 -3.36 -1.44
C SER A 146 21.54 -4.20 -0.19
N ASP A 147 21.41 -3.55 0.97
CA ASP A 147 21.11 -4.20 2.24
C ASP A 147 19.74 -4.88 2.26
N PHE A 148 18.78 -4.37 1.49
CA PHE A 148 17.43 -4.94 1.44
C PHE A 148 17.40 -6.31 0.77
N CYS A 149 18.37 -6.62 -0.07
CA CYS A 149 18.38 -7.91 -0.76
C CYS A 149 18.41 -9.11 0.19
N SER A 150 19.10 -9.00 1.33
CA SER A 150 19.18 -10.04 2.35
C SER A 150 18.07 -9.97 3.40
N ARG A 151 17.30 -8.89 3.44
CA ARG A 151 16.18 -8.74 4.39
C ARG A 151 14.95 -9.47 3.91
N LYS A 152 14.19 -10.02 4.87
CA LYS A 152 12.85 -10.53 4.60
C LYS A 152 11.92 -9.38 4.20
N TYR A 153 10.98 -9.64 3.30
CA TYR A 153 9.96 -8.68 2.89
C TYR A 153 9.23 -8.07 4.11
N SER A 154 8.94 -8.89 5.11
CA SER A 154 8.32 -8.48 6.38
C SER A 154 9.21 -7.63 7.30
N ASN A 155 10.49 -7.46 6.97
CA ASN A 155 11.45 -6.71 7.78
C ASN A 155 12.01 -5.48 7.03
N ILE A 156 11.13 -4.81 6.30
CA ILE A 156 11.44 -3.58 5.56
C ILE A 156 10.27 -2.61 5.73
N THR A 157 10.59 -1.35 6.03
CA THR A 157 9.66 -0.23 5.99
C THR A 157 9.63 0.36 4.59
N MET A 158 8.45 0.43 3.97
CA MET A 158 8.23 0.94 2.62
C MET A 158 7.24 2.11 2.65
N VAL A 159 7.45 3.10 1.79
CA VAL A 159 6.46 4.17 1.61
C VAL A 159 5.33 3.65 0.73
N ALA A 160 4.11 3.88 1.17
CA ALA A 160 2.88 3.49 0.52
C ALA A 160 2.10 4.72 0.04
N ALA A 161 1.68 4.73 -1.21
CA ALA A 161 0.81 5.77 -1.74
C ALA A 161 -0.64 5.45 -1.44
N HIS A 162 -1.27 6.22 -0.53
CA HIS A 162 -2.70 6.15 -0.30
C HIS A 162 -3.43 6.56 -1.57
N ASN A 163 -4.39 5.76 -1.97
CA ASN A 163 -5.21 6.03 -3.15
C ASN A 163 -4.36 6.40 -4.38
N SER A 164 -3.31 5.62 -4.63
CA SER A 164 -2.28 5.84 -5.66
C SER A 164 -2.79 6.29 -7.04
N PRO A 165 -3.88 5.75 -7.62
CA PRO A 165 -4.36 6.16 -8.94
C PRO A 165 -5.08 7.50 -8.93
N PHE A 166 -5.53 8.04 -7.78
CA PHE A 166 -6.36 9.24 -7.73
C PHE A 166 -5.53 10.50 -7.85
N VAL A 167 -5.12 10.76 -9.09
CA VAL A 167 -4.33 11.92 -9.52
C VAL A 167 -5.18 12.79 -10.43
N LYS A 168 -5.76 13.86 -9.88
CA LYS A 168 -6.54 14.83 -10.66
C LYS A 168 -6.34 16.24 -10.09
N PRO A 169 -5.56 17.09 -10.78
CA PRO A 169 -5.37 18.48 -10.34
C PRO A 169 -6.70 19.21 -10.16
N GLY A 170 -6.84 19.92 -9.03
CA GLY A 170 -8.05 20.69 -8.73
C GLY A 170 -9.25 19.89 -8.22
N ASN A 171 -9.14 18.57 -8.09
CA ASN A 171 -10.18 17.74 -7.49
C ASN A 171 -9.86 17.51 -6.00
N ALA A 172 -10.79 17.83 -5.11
CA ALA A 172 -10.59 17.69 -3.66
C ALA A 172 -10.49 16.23 -3.19
N ALA A 173 -10.97 15.28 -3.99
CA ALA A 173 -10.86 13.85 -3.73
C ALA A 173 -9.57 13.23 -4.30
N ALA A 174 -8.67 14.00 -4.90
CA ALA A 174 -7.38 13.48 -5.33
C ALA A 174 -6.44 13.32 -4.13
N ASN A 175 -5.67 12.23 -4.13
CA ASN A 175 -4.77 11.86 -3.04
C ASN A 175 -3.29 11.96 -3.42
N GLN A 176 -2.97 12.02 -4.71
CA GLN A 176 -1.59 12.06 -5.19
C GLN A 176 -1.42 13.14 -6.26
N ALA A 177 -0.21 13.72 -6.31
CA ALA A 177 0.15 14.73 -7.31
C ALA A 177 0.68 14.11 -8.61
N TYR A 178 1.33 12.97 -8.53
CA TYR A 178 2.03 12.31 -9.62
C TYR A 178 1.40 10.97 -9.98
N LYS A 179 1.50 10.58 -11.26
CA LYS A 179 1.01 9.31 -11.76
C LYS A 179 1.83 8.13 -11.20
N VAL A 180 1.29 6.93 -11.27
CA VAL A 180 1.87 5.72 -10.70
C VAL A 180 3.31 5.45 -11.16
N THR A 181 3.65 5.73 -12.41
CA THR A 181 5.02 5.57 -12.92
C THR A 181 6.01 6.47 -12.18
N ASP A 182 5.65 7.73 -11.92
CA ASP A 182 6.48 8.67 -11.18
C ASP A 182 6.57 8.26 -9.69
N GLN A 183 5.45 7.83 -9.11
CA GLN A 183 5.41 7.30 -7.74
C GLN A 183 6.42 6.14 -7.56
N LEU A 184 6.40 5.18 -8.48
CA LEU A 184 7.30 4.02 -8.45
C LEU A 184 8.76 4.42 -8.71
N ASN A 185 9.02 5.36 -9.64
CA ASN A 185 10.35 5.90 -9.91
C ASN A 185 10.93 6.64 -8.70
N ASP A 186 10.09 7.37 -7.98
CA ASP A 186 10.47 8.12 -6.78
C ASP A 186 10.74 7.22 -5.55
N GLY A 187 10.25 5.97 -5.56
CA GLY A 187 10.51 5.00 -4.49
C GLY A 187 9.28 4.47 -3.75
N ILE A 188 8.06 4.81 -4.16
CA ILE A 188 6.85 4.16 -3.65
C ILE A 188 6.94 2.66 -3.96
N ARG A 189 6.65 1.82 -2.94
CA ARG A 189 6.69 0.36 -3.08
C ARG A 189 5.41 -0.33 -2.61
N MET A 190 4.41 0.43 -2.15
CA MET A 190 3.05 -0.04 -1.99
C MET A 190 2.09 0.93 -2.67
N LEU A 191 1.19 0.38 -3.46
CA LEU A 191 0.13 1.08 -4.18
C LEU A 191 -1.20 0.64 -3.59
N GLN A 192 -1.86 1.52 -2.84
CA GLN A 192 -3.17 1.24 -2.26
C GLN A 192 -4.25 2.01 -3.03
N PHE A 193 -5.42 1.42 -3.23
CA PHE A 193 -6.55 2.04 -3.90
C PHE A 193 -7.87 1.29 -3.67
N GLN A 194 -8.99 1.93 -4.01
CA GLN A 194 -10.34 1.36 -3.96
C GLN A 194 -10.85 1.03 -5.37
N THR A 195 -11.68 -0.01 -5.44
CA THR A 195 -12.30 -0.48 -6.68
C THR A 195 -13.81 -0.54 -6.56
N HIS A 196 -14.52 -0.27 -7.67
CA HIS A 196 -15.95 -0.42 -7.80
C HIS A 196 -16.29 -1.27 -9.02
N LEU A 197 -17.24 -2.19 -8.88
CA LEU A 197 -17.70 -3.06 -9.97
C LEU A 197 -18.91 -2.44 -10.65
N ILE A 198 -18.75 -1.96 -11.89
CA ILE A 198 -19.83 -1.38 -12.70
C ILE A 198 -19.97 -2.18 -13.99
N ASN A 199 -21.14 -2.77 -14.21
CA ASN A 199 -21.45 -3.56 -15.41
C ASN A 199 -20.39 -4.63 -15.75
N GLY A 200 -19.88 -5.30 -14.73
CA GLY A 200 -18.88 -6.37 -14.87
C GLY A 200 -17.44 -5.87 -15.10
N THR A 201 -17.19 -4.58 -15.02
CA THR A 201 -15.84 -3.98 -15.12
C THR A 201 -15.45 -3.31 -13.81
N LEU A 202 -14.22 -3.57 -13.33
CA LEU A 202 -13.67 -2.93 -12.15
C LEU A 202 -13.06 -1.58 -12.52
N TYR A 203 -13.58 -0.51 -11.91
CA TYR A 203 -13.10 0.85 -12.04
C TYR A 203 -12.40 1.31 -10.77
N LEU A 204 -11.46 2.24 -10.93
CA LEU A 204 -10.78 2.94 -9.85
C LEU A 204 -11.54 4.23 -9.56
N CYS A 205 -12.37 4.20 -8.53
CA CYS A 205 -13.20 5.32 -8.13
C CYS A 205 -12.96 5.67 -6.67
N HIS A 206 -12.84 6.98 -6.39
CA HIS A 206 -12.70 7.44 -5.00
C HIS A 206 -14.09 7.68 -4.40
N THR A 207 -14.45 6.87 -3.40
CA THR A 207 -15.76 6.87 -2.73
C THR A 207 -16.91 6.51 -3.67
N SER A 208 -17.04 7.18 -4.82
CA SER A 208 -17.98 6.85 -5.88
C SER A 208 -17.40 7.25 -7.25
N CYS A 209 -17.92 6.63 -8.30
CA CYS A 209 -17.45 6.91 -9.65
C CYS A 209 -17.93 8.27 -10.20
N GLU A 210 -18.94 8.87 -9.59
CA GLU A 210 -19.38 10.23 -9.86
C GLU A 210 -18.42 11.26 -9.28
N MET A 211 -17.81 10.96 -8.13
CA MET A 211 -16.89 11.86 -7.45
C MET A 211 -15.54 11.93 -8.15
N LEU A 212 -14.92 10.79 -8.37
CA LEU A 212 -13.65 10.69 -9.08
C LEU A 212 -13.48 9.30 -9.67
N ASN A 213 -13.52 9.18 -10.99
CA ASN A 213 -13.19 7.97 -11.73
C ASN A 213 -11.92 8.23 -12.55
N VAL A 214 -10.92 7.38 -12.41
CA VAL A 214 -9.62 7.50 -13.08
C VAL A 214 -9.33 6.36 -14.06
N GLY A 215 -10.36 5.58 -14.42
CA GLY A 215 -10.26 4.50 -15.40
C GLY A 215 -10.40 3.11 -14.80
N THR A 216 -10.04 2.10 -15.58
CA THR A 216 -10.20 0.69 -15.19
C THR A 216 -9.03 0.18 -14.35
N LEU A 217 -9.30 -0.83 -13.52
CA LEU A 217 -8.26 -1.55 -12.80
C LEU A 217 -7.23 -2.16 -13.77
N GLU A 218 -7.69 -2.71 -14.89
CA GLU A 218 -6.84 -3.36 -15.90
C GLU A 218 -5.83 -2.38 -16.52
N ASP A 219 -6.26 -1.17 -16.90
CA ASP A 219 -5.38 -0.15 -17.47
C ASP A 219 -4.30 0.30 -16.48
N TYR A 220 -4.71 0.48 -15.22
CA TYR A 220 -3.79 0.84 -14.16
C TYR A 220 -2.75 -0.26 -13.92
N LEU A 221 -3.19 -1.51 -13.76
CA LEU A 221 -2.29 -2.65 -13.56
C LEU A 221 -1.39 -2.89 -14.77
N THR A 222 -1.84 -2.60 -16.00
CA THR A 222 -1.02 -2.63 -17.22
C THR A 222 0.15 -1.65 -17.13
N THR A 223 -0.12 -0.44 -16.61
CA THR A 223 0.93 0.57 -16.38
C THR A 223 1.93 0.10 -15.32
N VAL A 224 1.45 -0.43 -14.19
CA VAL A 224 2.29 -0.99 -13.12
C VAL A 224 3.14 -2.16 -13.63
N THR A 225 2.54 -3.08 -14.39
CA THR A 225 3.24 -4.23 -14.97
C THR A 225 4.34 -3.80 -15.94
N THR A 226 4.08 -2.77 -16.75
CA THR A 226 5.07 -2.22 -17.68
C THR A 226 6.29 -1.68 -16.92
N TRP A 227 6.05 -1.00 -15.78
CA TRP A 227 7.12 -0.55 -14.90
C TRP A 227 7.89 -1.72 -14.28
N ILE A 228 7.20 -2.73 -13.73
CA ILE A 228 7.81 -3.93 -13.14
C ILE A 228 8.72 -4.64 -14.14
N LYS A 229 8.35 -4.73 -15.42
CA LYS A 229 9.15 -5.35 -16.48
C LYS A 229 10.51 -4.68 -16.66
N THR A 230 10.55 -3.38 -16.54
CA THR A 230 11.77 -2.58 -16.74
C THR A 230 12.60 -2.37 -15.46
N HIS A 231 12.05 -2.76 -14.30
CA HIS A 231 12.70 -2.63 -12.98
C HIS A 231 12.86 -4.01 -12.32
N PRO A 232 13.79 -4.86 -12.81
CA PRO A 232 13.88 -6.27 -12.41
C PRO A 232 14.32 -6.49 -10.96
N TYR A 233 14.81 -5.47 -10.27
CA TYR A 233 15.31 -5.55 -8.90
C TYR A 233 14.36 -4.95 -7.86
N ASP A 234 13.14 -4.65 -8.27
CA ASP A 234 12.14 -4.06 -7.40
C ASP A 234 10.99 -5.04 -7.10
N VAL A 235 10.57 -5.03 -5.84
CA VAL A 235 9.38 -5.74 -5.34
C VAL A 235 8.32 -4.69 -5.03
N VAL A 236 7.13 -4.84 -5.60
CA VAL A 236 6.02 -3.90 -5.47
C VAL A 236 4.85 -4.58 -4.76
N THR A 237 4.24 -3.88 -3.83
CA THR A 237 3.03 -4.30 -3.14
C THR A 237 1.83 -3.58 -3.74
N ILE A 238 0.72 -4.28 -3.89
CA ILE A 238 -0.57 -3.74 -4.33
C ILE A 238 -1.61 -4.12 -3.27
N LEU A 239 -2.27 -3.13 -2.70
CA LEU A 239 -3.37 -3.33 -1.77
C LEU A 239 -4.67 -2.85 -2.44
N ILE A 240 -5.55 -3.80 -2.70
CA ILE A 240 -6.82 -3.59 -3.38
C ILE A 240 -7.93 -3.44 -2.35
N GLY A 241 -8.56 -2.28 -2.29
CA GLY A 241 -9.80 -2.07 -1.58
C GLY A 241 -10.99 -2.61 -2.40
N ASN A 242 -11.62 -3.66 -1.89
CA ASN A 242 -12.83 -4.25 -2.46
C ASN A 242 -14.07 -3.55 -1.89
N TYR A 243 -14.27 -2.30 -2.27
CA TYR A 243 -15.28 -1.42 -1.68
C TYR A 243 -16.70 -1.98 -1.78
N ASP A 244 -17.02 -2.64 -2.88
CA ASP A 244 -18.36 -3.20 -3.16
C ASP A 244 -18.54 -4.62 -2.61
N TYR A 245 -17.56 -5.18 -1.92
CA TYR A 245 -17.57 -6.54 -1.35
C TYR A 245 -17.90 -7.63 -2.40
N VAL A 246 -17.41 -7.46 -3.63
CA VAL A 246 -17.66 -8.40 -4.72
C VAL A 246 -16.78 -9.65 -4.62
N ASP A 247 -17.17 -10.69 -5.33
CA ASP A 247 -16.41 -11.95 -5.39
C ASP A 247 -14.98 -11.69 -5.92
N PRO A 248 -13.93 -12.20 -5.24
CA PRO A 248 -12.53 -12.00 -5.63
C PRO A 248 -12.20 -12.54 -7.02
N GLY A 249 -13.01 -13.44 -7.58
CA GLY A 249 -12.88 -13.89 -8.96
C GLY A 249 -12.95 -12.79 -10.00
N ASN A 250 -13.66 -11.68 -9.70
CA ASN A 250 -13.75 -10.51 -10.59
C ASN A 250 -12.38 -9.85 -10.84
N PHE A 251 -11.43 -10.02 -9.92
CA PHE A 251 -10.08 -9.44 -10.01
C PHE A 251 -9.13 -10.28 -10.87
N THR A 252 -9.48 -11.53 -11.16
CA THR A 252 -8.59 -12.45 -11.90
C THR A 252 -8.32 -11.97 -13.32
N ALA A 253 -9.36 -11.61 -14.06
CA ALA A 253 -9.21 -11.17 -15.45
C ALA A 253 -8.36 -9.89 -15.58
N PRO A 254 -8.60 -8.79 -14.83
CA PRO A 254 -7.74 -7.60 -14.87
C PRO A 254 -6.27 -7.90 -14.55
N VAL A 255 -6.00 -8.76 -13.56
CA VAL A 255 -4.62 -9.12 -13.19
C VAL A 255 -3.95 -9.99 -14.27
N GLN A 256 -4.69 -10.89 -14.91
CA GLN A 256 -4.18 -11.70 -16.02
C GLN A 256 -3.95 -10.86 -17.29
N ASN A 257 -4.94 -10.08 -17.70
CA ASN A 257 -4.91 -9.29 -18.93
C ASN A 257 -3.82 -8.21 -18.90
N SER A 258 -3.59 -7.59 -17.73
CA SER A 258 -2.48 -6.64 -17.53
C SER A 258 -1.09 -7.29 -17.58
N GLY A 259 -1.02 -8.63 -17.55
CA GLY A 259 0.23 -9.39 -17.48
C GLY A 259 0.88 -9.35 -16.08
N LEU A 260 0.22 -8.81 -15.06
CA LEU A 260 0.74 -8.75 -13.70
C LEU A 260 0.90 -10.15 -13.10
N MET A 261 0.01 -11.09 -13.47
CA MET A 261 0.00 -12.47 -12.95
C MET A 261 1.36 -13.18 -13.13
N ASP A 262 2.13 -12.85 -14.15
CA ASP A 262 3.47 -13.40 -14.37
C ASP A 262 4.44 -13.07 -13.23
N TYR A 263 4.20 -11.96 -12.53
CA TYR A 263 5.06 -11.42 -11.48
C TYR A 263 4.51 -11.64 -10.07
N VAL A 264 3.24 -12.06 -9.94
CA VAL A 264 2.60 -12.21 -8.63
C VAL A 264 3.26 -13.31 -7.82
N TRP A 265 3.59 -12.97 -6.58
CA TRP A 265 4.08 -13.90 -5.57
C TRP A 265 2.90 -14.56 -4.85
N THR A 266 2.99 -15.88 -4.64
CA THR A 266 1.98 -16.66 -3.94
C THR A 266 2.56 -17.19 -2.63
N PRO A 267 1.93 -16.95 -1.47
CA PRO A 267 2.40 -17.46 -0.20
C PRO A 267 2.23 -18.99 -0.14
N PRO A 268 3.12 -19.71 0.59
CA PRO A 268 2.99 -21.17 0.75
C PRO A 268 1.90 -21.58 1.74
N LYS A 269 1.45 -20.64 2.58
CA LYS A 269 0.46 -20.90 3.64
C LYS A 269 -0.26 -19.63 4.09
N ILE A 270 -1.35 -19.78 4.84
CA ILE A 270 -2.13 -18.71 5.47
C ILE A 270 -2.39 -19.08 6.93
N PRO A 271 -2.28 -18.16 7.89
CA PRO A 271 -1.55 -16.88 7.80
C PRO A 271 -0.04 -17.09 7.76
N MET A 272 0.69 -16.07 7.33
CA MET A 272 2.15 -16.02 7.36
C MET A 272 2.61 -15.32 8.65
N ALA A 273 3.54 -15.93 9.38
CA ALA A 273 4.27 -15.23 10.43
C ALA A 273 5.35 -14.33 9.80
N LEU A 274 5.87 -13.36 10.55
CA LEU A 274 6.94 -12.47 10.07
C LEU A 274 8.15 -13.23 9.51
N ASP A 275 8.48 -14.37 10.15
CA ASP A 275 9.62 -15.18 9.75
C ASP A 275 9.38 -16.07 8.52
N ASP A 276 8.15 -16.21 8.07
CA ASP A 276 7.82 -17.04 6.91
C ASP A 276 8.06 -16.30 5.56
N TRP A 277 8.17 -14.97 5.60
CA TRP A 277 8.35 -14.18 4.40
C TRP A 277 9.73 -14.38 3.77
N PRO A 278 9.81 -14.47 2.43
CA PRO A 278 11.08 -14.58 1.73
C PRO A 278 11.91 -13.29 1.83
N THR A 279 13.19 -13.39 1.52
CA THR A 279 14.03 -12.21 1.30
C THR A 279 13.67 -11.55 -0.03
N LEU A 280 13.96 -10.23 -0.18
CA LEU A 280 13.74 -9.56 -1.46
C LEU A 280 14.52 -10.21 -2.59
N SER A 281 15.78 -10.67 -2.33
CA SER A 281 16.56 -11.38 -3.34
C SER A 281 15.87 -12.67 -3.79
N ASN A 282 15.23 -13.42 -2.90
CA ASN A 282 14.51 -14.63 -3.27
C ASN A 282 13.30 -14.32 -4.18
N MET A 283 12.56 -13.25 -3.88
CA MET A 283 11.45 -12.80 -4.72
C MET A 283 11.93 -12.33 -6.09
N ILE A 284 13.02 -11.57 -6.14
CA ILE A 284 13.63 -11.05 -7.36
C ILE A 284 14.16 -12.20 -8.24
N LEU A 285 14.90 -13.14 -7.64
CA LEU A 285 15.47 -14.29 -8.36
C LEU A 285 14.40 -15.24 -8.90
N SER A 286 13.29 -15.40 -8.17
CA SER A 286 12.14 -16.18 -8.65
C SER A 286 11.31 -15.47 -9.72
N GLY A 287 11.55 -14.17 -9.94
CA GLY A 287 10.73 -13.31 -10.81
C GLY A 287 9.36 -12.97 -10.23
N LYS A 288 9.02 -13.45 -9.01
CA LYS A 288 7.75 -13.22 -8.35
C LYS A 288 7.85 -12.01 -7.41
N ARG A 289 7.57 -10.82 -7.95
CA ARG A 289 7.93 -9.52 -7.38
C ARG A 289 6.74 -8.59 -7.16
N ALA A 290 5.53 -9.06 -7.41
CA ALA A 290 4.29 -8.35 -7.10
C ALA A 290 3.58 -9.08 -5.96
N VAL A 291 3.39 -8.38 -4.83
CA VAL A 291 2.66 -8.89 -3.65
C VAL A 291 1.28 -8.23 -3.66
N VAL A 292 0.21 -9.03 -3.74
CA VAL A 292 -1.15 -8.50 -3.90
C VAL A 292 -2.00 -8.85 -2.70
N PHE A 293 -2.52 -7.83 -2.03
CA PHE A 293 -3.46 -7.93 -0.92
C PHE A 293 -4.84 -7.42 -1.33
N MET A 294 -5.85 -7.92 -0.63
CA MET A 294 -7.23 -7.46 -0.70
C MET A 294 -7.77 -7.31 0.72
N ASP A 295 -8.47 -6.21 1.00
CA ASP A 295 -9.01 -5.92 2.33
C ASP A 295 -10.19 -6.83 2.71
N TYR A 296 -11.20 -6.98 1.85
CA TYR A 296 -12.41 -7.74 2.15
C TYR A 296 -12.71 -8.80 1.11
N GLN A 297 -13.37 -9.88 1.55
CA GLN A 297 -13.82 -11.01 0.72
C GLN A 297 -12.69 -11.81 0.05
N ALA A 298 -11.43 -11.68 0.50
CA ALA A 298 -10.35 -12.48 -0.03
C ALA A 298 -10.66 -13.98 0.15
N ASN A 299 -10.35 -14.78 -0.88
CA ASN A 299 -10.52 -16.23 -0.85
C ASN A 299 -9.23 -16.90 -1.34
N GLN A 300 -8.24 -17.01 -0.46
CA GLN A 300 -6.93 -17.55 -0.81
C GLN A 300 -6.96 -19.06 -1.10
N THR A 301 -8.02 -19.78 -0.75
CA THR A 301 -8.19 -21.18 -1.18
C THR A 301 -8.47 -21.28 -2.66
N ALA A 302 -9.30 -20.37 -3.20
CA ALA A 302 -9.63 -20.31 -4.62
C ALA A 302 -8.61 -19.48 -5.42
N TYR A 303 -8.08 -18.42 -4.82
CA TYR A 303 -7.15 -17.46 -5.43
C TYR A 303 -5.93 -17.29 -4.51
N PRO A 304 -5.00 -18.26 -4.44
CA PRO A 304 -3.88 -18.25 -3.48
C PRO A 304 -2.97 -17.03 -3.57
N TRP A 305 -2.95 -16.37 -4.70
CA TRP A 305 -2.14 -15.20 -5.00
C TRP A 305 -2.74 -13.88 -4.47
N LEU A 306 -4.07 -13.84 -4.23
CA LEU A 306 -4.79 -12.66 -3.75
C LEU A 306 -4.96 -12.79 -2.24
N MET A 307 -4.00 -12.21 -1.51
CA MET A 307 -3.89 -12.42 -0.08
C MET A 307 -4.89 -11.60 0.71
N ASP A 308 -5.50 -12.23 1.71
CA ASP A 308 -6.27 -11.52 2.73
C ASP A 308 -5.35 -10.59 3.53
N GLU A 309 -5.60 -9.30 3.45
CA GLU A 309 -4.79 -8.28 4.12
C GLU A 309 -4.67 -8.56 5.60
N PHE A 310 -5.81 -8.72 6.27
CA PHE A 310 -5.88 -8.75 7.73
C PHE A 310 -5.37 -10.06 8.36
N SER A 311 -5.15 -11.09 7.57
CA SER A 311 -4.41 -12.26 8.01
C SER A 311 -2.90 -12.05 8.00
N GLN A 312 -2.40 -11.09 7.22
CA GLN A 312 -0.97 -10.84 7.00
C GLN A 312 -0.47 -9.56 7.68
N MET A 313 -1.33 -8.56 7.82
CA MET A 313 -1.00 -7.29 8.46
C MET A 313 -2.23 -6.70 9.18
N TRP A 314 -1.96 -5.75 10.03
CA TRP A 314 -2.97 -4.91 10.67
C TRP A 314 -2.70 -3.45 10.39
N GLU A 315 -3.67 -2.60 10.67
CA GLU A 315 -3.59 -1.17 10.43
C GLU A 315 -3.78 -0.36 11.71
N THR A 316 -3.10 0.77 11.79
CA THR A 316 -3.42 1.85 12.73
C THR A 316 -4.77 2.49 12.36
N PRO A 317 -5.33 3.41 13.19
CA PRO A 317 -6.63 4.00 12.92
C PRO A 317 -6.85 4.41 11.47
N PHE A 318 -7.91 3.85 10.88
CA PHE A 318 -8.25 4.00 9.46
C PHE A 318 -8.79 5.40 9.18
N SER A 319 -8.43 5.99 8.04
CA SER A 319 -8.89 7.32 7.60
C SER A 319 -8.77 8.40 8.67
N PRO A 320 -7.59 8.59 9.29
CA PRO A 320 -7.42 9.41 10.48
C PRO A 320 -7.81 10.88 10.22
N THR A 321 -8.53 11.46 11.17
CA THR A 321 -8.79 12.90 11.29
C THR A 321 -8.06 13.50 12.50
N ASP A 322 -7.49 12.65 13.35
CA ASP A 322 -6.65 13.06 14.49
C ASP A 322 -5.19 13.19 14.07
N ALA A 323 -4.68 14.41 14.14
CA ALA A 323 -3.27 14.72 13.83
C ALA A 323 -2.26 14.17 14.85
N ALA A 324 -2.71 13.55 15.95
CA ALA A 324 -1.84 12.85 16.89
C ALA A 324 -1.37 11.49 16.35
N PHE A 325 -2.09 10.90 15.40
CA PHE A 325 -1.80 9.61 14.77
C PHE A 325 -1.43 8.53 15.79
N PRO A 326 -2.37 8.08 16.64
CA PRO A 326 -2.08 7.07 17.63
C PRO A 326 -1.65 5.76 16.96
N CYS A 327 -0.62 5.10 17.49
CA CYS A 327 -0.11 3.84 16.96
C CYS A 327 -0.79 2.64 17.67
N THR A 328 -2.11 2.63 17.65
CA THR A 328 -2.95 1.54 18.14
C THR A 328 -3.40 0.65 17.00
N GLU A 329 -3.52 -0.64 17.23
CA GLU A 329 -4.15 -1.55 16.29
C GLU A 329 -5.66 -1.24 16.22
N GLN A 330 -6.21 -1.18 14.99
CA GLN A 330 -7.63 -0.92 14.76
C GLN A 330 -8.27 -1.88 13.75
N ARG A 331 -7.54 -2.28 12.71
CA ARG A 331 -8.03 -3.19 11.68
C ARG A 331 -7.07 -4.37 11.50
N PRO A 332 -7.53 -5.61 11.65
CA PRO A 332 -8.86 -6.03 12.09
C PRO A 332 -9.06 -5.71 13.57
N PRO A 333 -10.29 -5.46 14.04
CA PRO A 333 -10.56 -5.20 15.45
C PRO A 333 -10.28 -6.44 16.31
N ASP A 334 -10.00 -6.20 17.61
CA ASP A 334 -9.83 -7.24 18.63
C ASP A 334 -8.65 -8.20 18.38
N LEU A 335 -7.65 -7.78 17.61
CA LEU A 335 -6.45 -8.58 17.39
C LEU A 335 -5.63 -8.68 18.69
N SER A 336 -5.24 -9.89 19.07
CA SER A 336 -4.40 -10.06 20.25
C SER A 336 -3.04 -9.37 20.06
N VAL A 337 -2.45 -8.83 21.12
CA VAL A 337 -1.11 -8.22 21.07
C VAL A 337 -0.06 -9.19 20.51
N GLN A 338 -0.20 -10.49 20.82
CA GLN A 338 0.72 -11.51 20.31
C GLN A 338 0.58 -11.69 18.79
N ASP A 339 -0.66 -11.72 18.27
CA ASP A 339 -0.92 -11.83 16.84
C ASP A 339 -0.48 -10.56 16.12
N ALA A 340 -0.75 -9.39 16.69
CA ALA A 340 -0.28 -8.12 16.14
C ALA A 340 1.25 -8.05 16.02
N LYS A 341 1.99 -8.56 17.05
CA LYS A 341 3.45 -8.62 17.00
C LYS A 341 3.99 -9.60 15.97
N ASN A 342 3.21 -10.59 15.56
CA ASN A 342 3.61 -11.62 14.59
C ASN A 342 3.11 -11.33 13.16
N ARG A 343 2.41 -10.21 12.93
CA ARG A 343 1.97 -9.75 11.60
C ARG A 343 2.70 -8.48 11.21
N MET A 344 2.79 -8.20 9.92
CA MET A 344 3.17 -6.88 9.43
C MET A 344 2.17 -5.82 9.89
N TYR A 345 2.48 -4.55 9.74
CA TYR A 345 1.49 -3.50 9.95
C TYR A 345 1.71 -2.28 9.09
N MET A 346 0.62 -1.57 8.85
CA MET A 346 0.55 -0.34 8.09
C MET A 346 0.18 0.83 9.01
N ALA A 347 0.98 1.88 8.95
CA ALA A 347 0.69 3.14 9.60
C ALA A 347 -0.12 4.01 8.63
N ASN A 348 -1.41 4.21 8.93
CA ASN A 348 -2.28 5.15 8.21
C ASN A 348 -1.90 6.58 8.58
N HIS A 349 -1.19 7.26 7.69
CA HIS A 349 -0.68 8.62 7.92
C HIS A 349 -1.20 9.62 6.86
N ASN A 350 -2.40 9.39 6.39
CA ASN A 350 -3.14 10.19 5.43
C ASN A 350 -4.20 11.03 6.17
N LEU A 351 -3.80 12.19 6.71
CA LEU A 351 -4.69 13.04 7.50
C LEU A 351 -5.86 13.57 6.67
N ASN A 352 -7.07 13.36 7.16
CA ASN A 352 -8.29 13.78 6.48
C ASN A 352 -8.97 14.95 7.19
N LEU A 353 -9.76 15.70 6.41
CA LEU A 353 -10.81 16.58 6.88
C LEU A 353 -12.15 15.87 6.67
N ASP A 354 -12.96 15.81 7.71
CA ASP A 354 -14.37 15.43 7.57
C ASP A 354 -15.17 16.68 7.17
N VAL A 355 -15.69 16.66 5.95
CA VAL A 355 -16.50 17.74 5.38
C VAL A 355 -17.93 17.25 5.24
N SER A 356 -18.82 17.78 6.05
CA SER A 356 -20.25 17.46 5.99
C SER A 356 -21.02 18.53 5.23
N ILE A 357 -21.79 18.11 4.23
CA ILE A 357 -22.66 18.96 3.42
C ILE A 357 -24.07 18.36 3.47
N GLY A 358 -24.96 18.97 4.25
CA GLY A 358 -26.26 18.38 4.53
C GLY A 358 -26.15 17.03 5.23
N SER A 359 -26.67 15.97 4.63
CA SER A 359 -26.59 14.61 5.16
C SER A 359 -25.39 13.79 4.63
N ILE A 360 -24.53 14.40 3.80
CA ILE A 360 -23.38 13.73 3.19
C ILE A 360 -22.14 14.14 3.97
N SER A 361 -21.40 13.16 4.48
CA SER A 361 -20.05 13.34 5.05
C SER A 361 -19.03 12.77 4.07
N LEU A 362 -17.98 13.55 3.80
CA LEU A 362 -16.89 13.23 2.90
C LEU A 362 -15.56 13.42 3.62
N LEU A 363 -14.73 12.38 3.60
CA LEU A 363 -13.34 12.48 4.02
C LEU A 363 -12.49 12.90 2.82
N ILE A 364 -11.82 14.02 2.94
CA ILE A 364 -10.90 14.52 1.92
C ILE A 364 -9.52 14.76 2.52
N PRO A 365 -8.43 14.63 1.74
CA PRO A 365 -7.09 14.90 2.25
C PRO A 365 -6.94 16.30 2.84
N ASN A 366 -6.32 16.40 4.01
CA ASN A 366 -5.98 17.69 4.62
C ASN A 366 -4.74 18.29 3.95
N THR A 367 -4.92 18.81 2.74
CA THR A 367 -3.82 19.34 1.93
C THR A 367 -3.10 20.54 2.57
N ALA A 368 -3.74 21.25 3.50
CA ALA A 368 -3.13 22.38 4.20
C ALA A 368 -2.01 21.95 5.16
N MET A 369 -2.04 20.70 5.62
CA MET A 369 -1.05 20.17 6.57
C MET A 369 0.02 19.29 5.94
N LEU A 370 0.02 19.04 4.64
CA LEU A 370 0.93 18.08 3.97
C LEU A 370 2.41 18.29 4.29
N ASN A 371 2.88 19.54 4.35
CA ASN A 371 4.28 19.82 4.70
C ASN A 371 4.62 19.42 6.13
N GLN A 372 3.64 19.39 7.02
CA GLN A 372 3.80 18.98 8.41
C GLN A 372 3.59 17.48 8.55
N THR A 373 2.54 16.92 7.97
CA THR A 373 2.23 15.49 8.10
C THR A 373 3.29 14.62 7.46
N ASN A 374 3.81 15.00 6.30
CA ASN A 374 4.86 14.26 5.60
C ASN A 374 6.29 14.62 6.06
N ALA A 375 6.45 15.41 7.14
CA ALA A 375 7.75 15.80 7.65
C ALA A 375 8.47 14.67 8.37
N VAL A 376 9.79 14.78 8.49
CA VAL A 376 10.63 13.81 9.21
C VAL A 376 10.50 13.91 10.73
N SER A 377 10.05 15.05 11.28
CA SER A 377 9.93 15.25 12.72
C SER A 377 8.94 16.37 13.07
N GLY A 378 8.53 16.40 14.33
CA GLY A 378 7.60 17.39 14.87
C GLY A 378 6.21 16.82 15.13
N TYR A 379 5.30 17.67 15.63
CA TYR A 379 3.91 17.27 15.87
C TYR A 379 3.23 16.91 14.56
N ALA A 380 2.43 15.85 14.57
CA ALA A 380 1.70 15.31 13.41
C ALA A 380 2.59 14.83 12.25
N SER A 381 3.92 14.71 12.44
CA SER A 381 4.81 14.25 11.37
C SER A 381 4.84 12.74 11.25
N LEU A 382 5.11 12.27 10.02
CA LEU A 382 5.32 10.88 9.70
C LEU A 382 6.47 10.27 10.53
N GLY A 383 7.58 11.01 10.68
CA GLY A 383 8.73 10.55 11.47
C GLY A 383 8.33 10.28 12.91
N ARG A 384 7.64 11.23 13.56
CA ARG A 384 7.17 11.03 14.94
C ARG A 384 6.22 9.84 15.07
N MET A 385 5.29 9.62 14.13
CA MET A 385 4.42 8.47 14.16
C MET A 385 5.23 7.18 14.04
N ALA A 386 6.17 7.10 13.09
CA ALA A 386 7.01 5.93 12.88
C ALA A 386 7.85 5.58 14.12
N GLU A 387 8.42 6.59 14.80
CA GLU A 387 9.13 6.43 16.07
C GLU A 387 8.21 5.90 17.18
N ASN A 388 7.05 6.55 17.39
CA ASN A 388 6.07 6.12 18.39
C ASN A 388 5.59 4.68 18.15
N CYS A 389 5.38 4.32 16.89
CA CYS A 389 5.02 2.95 16.50
C CYS A 389 6.15 1.96 16.82
N THR A 390 7.38 2.34 16.56
CA THR A 390 8.56 1.51 16.85
C THR A 390 8.71 1.27 18.35
N ASP A 391 8.53 2.30 19.16
CA ASP A 391 8.57 2.22 20.62
C ASP A 391 7.45 1.35 21.17
N THR A 392 6.25 1.45 20.61
CA THR A 392 5.07 0.69 21.08
C THR A 392 5.17 -0.79 20.72
N TRP A 393 5.58 -1.11 19.48
CA TRP A 393 5.52 -2.47 18.95
C TRP A 393 6.88 -3.19 18.91
N GLY A 394 7.98 -2.48 19.21
CA GLY A 394 9.36 -2.99 19.21
C GLY A 394 9.94 -3.19 17.81
N ARG A 395 9.27 -2.66 16.77
CA ARG A 395 9.70 -2.64 15.37
C ARG A 395 8.97 -1.54 14.60
N PRO A 396 9.56 -0.99 13.54
CA PRO A 396 8.90 0.01 12.72
C PRO A 396 7.73 -0.56 11.91
N PRO A 397 6.81 0.30 11.41
CA PRO A 397 5.78 -0.09 10.44
C PRO A 397 6.40 -0.68 9.18
N ASN A 398 5.73 -1.66 8.58
CA ASN A 398 6.11 -2.19 7.28
C ASN A 398 5.73 -1.24 6.15
N PHE A 399 4.62 -0.53 6.33
CA PHE A 399 4.12 0.43 5.35
C PHE A 399 3.77 1.75 6.03
N LEU A 400 4.22 2.84 5.41
CA LEU A 400 3.90 4.21 5.77
C LEU A 400 2.95 4.75 4.70
N LEU A 401 1.65 4.73 4.96
CA LEU A 401 0.62 5.10 4.00
C LEU A 401 0.38 6.61 4.05
N VAL A 402 0.69 7.31 2.95
CA VAL A 402 0.66 8.77 2.88
C VAL A 402 -0.11 9.31 1.68
N ASP A 403 -0.73 10.47 1.87
CA ASP A 403 -1.21 11.31 0.79
C ASP A 403 -0.09 12.20 0.26
N TYR A 404 -0.10 12.50 -1.05
CA TYR A 404 0.79 13.48 -1.66
C TYR A 404 2.25 13.33 -1.17
N TYR A 405 2.81 12.14 -1.33
CA TYR A 405 4.16 11.75 -0.83
C TYR A 405 5.29 12.72 -1.19
N ASN A 406 5.07 13.54 -2.22
CA ASN A 406 6.03 14.54 -2.71
C ASN A 406 6.10 15.81 -1.85
N TYR A 407 5.16 16.00 -0.93
CA TYR A 407 5.18 17.08 0.05
C TYR A 407 5.90 16.63 1.33
N GLY A 408 6.28 17.62 2.16
CA GLY A 408 6.95 17.44 3.42
C GLY A 408 7.83 18.65 3.73
N ASN A 409 8.71 18.55 4.70
CA ASN A 409 9.64 19.64 5.03
C ASN A 409 10.82 19.75 4.04
N PHE A 410 11.01 18.75 3.20
CA PHE A 410 11.86 18.77 1.99
C PHE A 410 11.41 17.68 1.02
N ASN A 411 11.86 17.75 -0.25
CA ASN A 411 11.53 16.75 -1.26
C ASN A 411 12.08 15.38 -0.85
N GLY A 412 11.18 14.38 -0.73
CA GLY A 412 11.57 13.04 -0.31
C GLY A 412 11.61 12.81 1.20
N SER A 413 11.06 13.72 2.02
CA SER A 413 11.00 13.56 3.47
C SER A 413 10.38 12.23 3.92
N VAL A 414 9.30 11.76 3.27
CA VAL A 414 8.67 10.47 3.58
C VAL A 414 9.61 9.28 3.34
N PHE A 415 10.45 9.36 2.30
CA PHE A 415 11.47 8.35 2.00
C PHE A 415 12.64 8.42 2.98
N ALA A 416 12.98 9.62 3.47
CA ALA A 416 13.97 9.77 4.53
C ALA A 416 13.51 9.11 5.83
N VAL A 417 12.22 9.25 6.20
CA VAL A 417 11.63 8.52 7.34
C VAL A 417 11.72 7.01 7.13
N ALA A 418 11.33 6.51 5.97
CA ALA A 418 11.42 5.08 5.68
C ALA A 418 12.87 4.57 5.73
N ALA A 419 13.83 5.35 5.25
CA ALA A 419 15.26 5.01 5.30
C ALA A 419 15.77 4.95 6.75
N GLU A 420 15.39 5.89 7.59
CA GLU A 420 15.72 5.91 9.02
C GLU A 420 15.15 4.67 9.73
N MET A 421 13.89 4.35 9.51
CA MET A 421 13.25 3.14 10.06
C MET A 421 13.94 1.84 9.60
N ASN A 422 14.53 1.86 8.44
CA ASN A 422 15.34 0.75 7.91
C ASN A 422 16.82 0.80 8.32
N ASN A 423 17.24 1.82 9.05
CA ASN A 423 18.66 2.04 9.40
C ASN A 423 19.57 2.09 8.16
N VAL A 424 19.13 2.80 7.11
CA VAL A 424 19.90 3.10 5.91
C VAL A 424 19.86 4.59 5.62
N THR A 425 20.77 5.08 4.78
CA THR A 425 20.81 6.51 4.43
C THR A 425 19.97 6.76 3.17
N TYR A 426 19.03 7.70 3.24
CA TYR A 426 18.32 8.17 2.06
C TYR A 426 19.26 8.95 1.15
N SER A 427 19.47 8.44 -0.05
CA SER A 427 20.32 9.07 -1.08
C SER A 427 19.55 9.37 -2.38
N GLY A 428 18.22 9.14 -2.38
CA GLY A 428 17.38 9.34 -3.53
C GLY A 428 17.13 10.81 -3.85
N THR A 429 16.81 11.08 -5.09
CA THR A 429 16.31 12.37 -5.54
C THR A 429 14.80 12.22 -5.79
N CYS A 430 13.99 12.61 -4.85
CA CYS A 430 12.56 12.79 -5.05
C CYS A 430 12.33 14.27 -5.47
N CYS A 431 11.30 14.70 -6.13
CA CYS A 431 10.13 13.93 -6.53
C CYS A 431 9.73 14.41 -7.92
N GLY A 432 9.36 13.46 -8.76
CA GLY A 432 8.75 13.67 -10.06
C GLY A 432 9.49 14.63 -10.98
N THR A 433 10.02 14.15 -12.06
CA THR A 433 10.43 15.03 -13.18
C THR A 433 9.21 15.43 -14.03
N ALA A 434 8.00 15.24 -13.50
CA ALA A 434 6.79 15.62 -14.19
C ALA A 434 6.87 17.11 -14.50
N SER A 435 6.66 17.46 -15.78
CA SER A 435 6.34 18.81 -16.22
C SER A 435 4.98 19.24 -15.63
N ALA A 436 4.86 19.20 -14.31
CA ALA A 436 3.69 19.66 -13.61
C ALA A 436 3.80 21.18 -13.51
N ALA A 437 2.82 21.87 -14.03
CA ALA A 437 2.55 23.21 -13.58
C ALA A 437 2.57 23.16 -12.03
N PRO A 438 3.29 24.08 -11.36
CA PRO A 438 3.36 24.05 -9.90
C PRO A 438 1.94 24.04 -9.36
N ILE A 439 1.59 23.03 -8.56
CA ILE A 439 0.40 23.11 -7.72
C ILE A 439 0.74 24.24 -6.76
N VAL A 440 0.20 25.42 -7.04
CA VAL A 440 0.30 26.56 -6.16
C VAL A 440 -0.52 26.17 -4.94
N LEU A 441 0.16 25.64 -3.90
CA LEU A 441 -0.47 25.52 -2.60
C LEU A 441 -0.97 26.92 -2.22
N PRO A 442 -2.21 27.05 -1.84
CA PRO A 442 -2.69 28.29 -1.32
C PRO A 442 -1.85 28.69 -0.12
N GLY A 443 -1.14 29.81 -0.18
CA GLY A 443 -0.57 30.45 1.00
C GLY A 443 -1.68 30.65 2.04
N PRO A 444 -1.36 31.02 3.32
CA PRO A 444 -2.33 31.17 4.41
C PRO A 444 -3.49 32.13 4.11
N SER A 445 -3.47 32.83 2.98
CA SER A 445 -4.57 33.68 2.49
C SER A 445 -5.55 32.94 1.57
N MET A 446 -5.39 31.65 1.29
CA MET A 446 -6.15 30.90 0.29
C MET A 446 -6.99 29.75 0.87
N LEU A 447 -7.58 29.93 2.05
CA LEU A 447 -8.82 29.22 2.40
C LEU A 447 -9.91 29.41 1.33
N GLY A 448 -9.71 30.36 0.40
CA GLY A 448 -10.62 30.63 -0.71
C GLY A 448 -10.58 29.60 -1.86
N THR A 449 -9.52 28.84 -2.06
CA THR A 449 -9.41 27.99 -3.25
C THR A 449 -10.08 26.63 -3.08
N LEU A 450 -10.19 26.14 -1.84
CA LEU A 450 -11.03 24.96 -1.57
C LEU A 450 -12.51 25.24 -1.88
N PHE A 451 -12.90 26.52 -1.78
CA PHE A 451 -14.26 27.00 -2.07
C PHE A 451 -14.49 27.37 -3.54
N VAL A 452 -13.45 27.60 -4.34
CA VAL A 452 -13.63 27.97 -5.78
C VAL A 452 -14.19 26.80 -6.58
N VAL A 453 -13.87 25.55 -6.22
CA VAL A 453 -14.46 24.38 -6.92
C VAL A 453 -15.96 24.24 -6.57
N VAL A 454 -16.37 24.68 -5.38
CA VAL A 454 -17.78 24.69 -4.96
C VAL A 454 -18.47 26.01 -5.32
N GLY A 455 -17.73 27.10 -5.52
CA GLY A 455 -18.26 28.47 -5.61
C GLY A 455 -18.46 29.06 -6.99
N VAL A 456 -17.86 28.49 -8.04
CA VAL A 456 -17.93 29.09 -9.42
C VAL A 456 -19.31 28.96 -10.07
N SER A 457 -20.18 28.07 -9.57
CA SER A 457 -21.52 27.89 -10.13
C SER A 457 -22.59 28.87 -9.59
N LEU A 458 -22.26 29.74 -8.63
CA LEU A 458 -23.25 30.67 -8.03
C LEU A 458 -23.32 32.07 -8.66
N VAL A 459 -22.50 32.40 -9.67
CA VAL A 459 -22.49 33.73 -10.29
C VAL A 459 -23.41 33.83 -11.51
N GLY A 460 -24.08 32.76 -11.92
CA GLY A 460 -24.91 32.70 -13.13
C GLY A 460 -26.38 33.18 -13.01
N TRP A 461 -26.86 33.57 -11.85
CA TRP A 461 -28.29 33.93 -11.68
C TRP A 461 -28.46 35.22 -10.89
N MET A 462 -28.06 36.34 -11.43
CA MET A 462 -28.58 37.65 -11.14
C MET A 462 -28.32 38.56 -12.38
N PHE A 463 -29.14 38.40 -13.38
CA PHE A 463 -29.63 39.46 -14.27
C PHE A 463 -30.90 38.95 -14.94
#